data_12aad2a8a94b5ffecb29e6e43e689df2
#
_entry.id   12aad2a8a94b5ffecb29e6e43e689df2
#
_cell.length_a   1.000
_cell.length_b   1.000
_cell.length_c   1.000
_cell.angle_alpha   90.00
_cell.angle_beta   90.00
_cell.angle_gamma   90.00
#
_symmetry.space_group_name_H-M   'P 1'
#
loop_
_entity.id
_entity.type
_entity.pdbx_description
1 polymer ?
#
loop_
_entity_poly.entity_id
_entity_poly.type
_entity_poly.pdbx_seq_one_letter_code
_entity_poly.pdbx_strand_id
1 'polypeptide(L)'
;MNYAIVFRLLGYVLMIEGALLLLPAAASLVYGEWMVLGVFLLTAAVSAGIGYALHTIKPRSKVFYMREGFAATSLCWVFISVIGAVPFVLTGCIPNPVDALFETVSGFTTTGASILPGVEDLPKGILFWRSFTHWIGGMGVLVFLLSLLP
;
A
#
# COMPACT_ATOMS: atom_id res chain seq x y z
N MET A 1 3.93 -16.55 20.09
CA MET A 1 4.05 -15.66 18.94
C MET A 1 4.28 -14.25 19.45
N ASN A 2 5.30 -13.56 18.95
CA ASN A 2 5.63 -12.20 19.40
C ASN A 2 4.90 -11.16 18.53
N TYR A 3 3.64 -10.90 18.89
CA TYR A 3 2.79 -9.95 18.14
C TYR A 3 3.41 -8.55 18.05
N ALA A 4 4.19 -8.11 19.05
CA ALA A 4 4.80 -6.80 19.04
C ALA A 4 5.84 -6.64 17.90
N ILE A 5 6.57 -7.70 17.54
CA ILE A 5 7.48 -7.68 16.38
C ILE A 5 6.68 -7.57 15.09
N VAL A 6 5.59 -8.33 14.96
CA VAL A 6 4.72 -8.32 13.77
C VAL A 6 4.15 -6.92 13.54
N PHE A 7 3.58 -6.29 14.59
CA PHE A 7 3.06 -4.93 14.49
C PHE A 7 4.13 -3.88 14.20
N ARG A 8 5.31 -4.06 14.76
CA ARG A 8 6.42 -3.14 14.46
C ARG A 8 6.88 -3.22 13.01
N LEU A 9 6.97 -4.45 12.44
CA LEU A 9 7.29 -4.66 11.03
C LEU A 9 6.20 -4.06 10.12
N LEU A 10 4.93 -4.31 10.46
CA LEU A 10 3.80 -3.68 9.77
C LEU A 10 3.91 -2.16 9.81
N GLY A 11 4.28 -1.59 10.96
CA GLY A 11 4.51 -0.15 11.10
C GLY A 11 5.56 0.39 10.13
N TYR A 12 6.69 -0.31 9.95
CA TYR A 12 7.70 0.09 8.96
C TYR A 12 7.16 0.06 7.54
N VAL A 13 6.44 -1.00 7.17
CA VAL A 13 5.87 -1.14 5.82
C VAL A 13 4.87 -0.01 5.52
N LEU A 14 4.00 0.31 6.47
CA LEU A 14 3.03 1.41 6.31
C LEU A 14 3.71 2.79 6.23
N MET A 15 4.81 3.01 6.95
CA MET A 15 5.59 4.25 6.80
C MET A 15 6.23 4.35 5.42
N ILE A 16 6.74 3.24 4.90
CA ILE A 16 7.29 3.18 3.53
C ILE A 16 6.19 3.44 2.51
N GLU A 17 5.02 2.81 2.65
CA GLU A 17 3.87 3.06 1.77
C GLU A 17 3.45 4.54 1.80
N GLY A 18 3.39 5.14 3.00
CA GLY A 18 3.12 6.58 3.14
C GLY A 18 4.11 7.45 2.37
N ALA A 19 5.41 7.11 2.41
CA ALA A 19 6.43 7.80 1.63
C ALA A 19 6.26 7.57 0.12
N LEU A 20 5.91 6.36 -0.31
CA LEU A 20 5.69 6.02 -1.71
C LEU A 20 4.45 6.71 -2.29
N LEU A 21 3.42 6.98 -1.49
CA LEU A 21 2.22 7.75 -1.88
C LEU A 21 2.54 9.21 -2.22
N LEU A 22 3.69 9.73 -1.83
CA LEU A 22 4.13 11.06 -2.26
C LEU A 22 4.49 11.12 -3.76
N LEU A 23 4.80 10.01 -4.40
CA LEU A 23 5.10 9.97 -5.84
C LEU A 23 3.85 10.25 -6.69
N PRO A 24 2.70 9.56 -6.51
CA PRO A 24 1.47 9.93 -7.20
C PRO A 24 0.95 11.31 -6.78
N ALA A 25 1.22 11.77 -5.55
CA ALA A 25 0.95 13.14 -5.14
C ALA A 25 1.75 14.15 -5.98
N ALA A 26 3.04 13.91 -6.20
CA ALA A 26 3.87 14.74 -7.06
C ALA A 26 3.39 14.71 -8.52
N ALA A 27 2.97 13.54 -9.03
CA ALA A 27 2.35 13.45 -10.35
C ALA A 27 1.08 14.31 -10.44
N SER A 28 0.19 14.20 -9.45
CA SER A 28 -1.04 15.02 -9.38
C SER A 28 -0.74 16.53 -9.36
N LEU A 29 0.33 16.93 -8.66
CA LEU A 29 0.78 18.31 -8.62
C LEU A 29 1.20 18.81 -10.01
N VAL A 30 1.98 18.01 -10.77
CA VAL A 30 2.45 18.37 -12.12
C VAL A 30 1.28 18.55 -13.09
N TYR A 31 0.24 17.73 -12.96
CA TYR A 31 -0.95 17.80 -13.82
C TYR A 31 -2.03 18.77 -13.30
N GLY A 32 -1.80 19.46 -12.18
CA GLY A 32 -2.75 20.43 -11.62
C GLY A 32 -4.00 19.80 -10.99
N GLU A 33 -3.95 18.54 -10.60
CA GLU A 33 -5.06 17.78 -10.01
C GLU A 33 -5.12 17.99 -8.49
N TRP A 34 -5.51 19.19 -8.04
CA TRP A 34 -5.44 19.61 -6.63
C TRP A 34 -6.24 18.72 -5.68
N MET A 35 -7.43 18.25 -6.10
CA MET A 35 -8.24 17.34 -5.30
C MET A 35 -7.52 16.00 -5.09
N VAL A 36 -6.98 15.42 -6.16
CA VAL A 36 -6.26 14.15 -6.13
C VAL A 36 -4.99 14.26 -5.31
N LEU A 37 -4.27 15.38 -5.45
CA LEU A 37 -3.11 15.70 -4.61
C LEU A 37 -3.47 15.70 -3.12
N GLY A 38 -4.56 16.38 -2.74
CA GLY A 38 -5.03 16.41 -1.35
C GLY A 38 -5.35 15.03 -0.80
N VAL A 39 -5.99 14.18 -1.60
CA VAL A 39 -6.30 12.80 -1.23
C VAL A 39 -5.03 11.98 -1.00
N PHE A 40 -4.04 12.07 -1.89
CA PHE A 40 -2.77 11.35 -1.71
C PHE A 40 -1.99 11.83 -0.49
N LEU A 41 -1.94 13.14 -0.24
CA LEU A 41 -1.28 13.68 0.96
C LEU A 41 -1.98 13.24 2.25
N LEU A 42 -3.32 13.24 2.27
CA LEU A 42 -4.09 12.75 3.41
C LEU A 42 -3.83 11.25 3.64
N THR A 43 -3.89 10.44 2.60
CA THR A 43 -3.65 8.99 2.70
C THR A 43 -2.22 8.70 3.15
N ALA A 44 -1.24 9.43 2.62
CA ALA A 44 0.16 9.32 3.04
C ALA A 44 0.34 9.66 4.53
N ALA A 45 -0.28 10.75 5.00
CA ALA A 45 -0.23 11.15 6.40
C ALA A 45 -0.89 10.12 7.33
N VAL A 46 -2.04 9.56 6.93
CA VAL A 46 -2.74 8.52 7.70
C VAL A 46 -1.91 7.24 7.74
N SER A 47 -1.37 6.78 6.61
CA SER A 47 -0.51 5.59 6.53
C SER A 47 0.74 5.75 7.41
N ALA A 48 1.44 6.89 7.29
CA ALA A 48 2.62 7.19 8.09
C ALA A 48 2.28 7.30 9.59
N GLY A 49 1.15 7.92 9.94
CA GLY A 49 0.68 8.07 11.34
C GLY A 49 0.37 6.71 11.98
N ILE A 50 -0.38 5.86 11.30
CA ILE A 50 -0.65 4.48 11.75
C ILE A 50 0.65 3.70 11.85
N GLY A 51 1.50 3.79 10.82
CA GLY A 51 2.79 3.14 10.78
C GLY A 51 3.68 3.54 11.96
N TYR A 52 3.75 4.84 12.26
CA TYR A 52 4.50 5.35 13.40
C TYR A 52 3.95 4.85 14.74
N ALA A 53 2.63 4.87 14.91
CA ALA A 53 1.98 4.35 16.12
C ALA A 53 2.29 2.87 16.35
N LEU A 54 2.24 2.04 15.31
CA LEU A 54 2.59 0.62 15.39
C LEU A 54 4.09 0.40 15.64
N HIS A 55 4.95 1.24 15.05
CA HIS A 55 6.39 1.18 15.25
C HIS A 55 6.82 1.46 16.70
N THR A 56 6.09 2.29 17.45
CA THR A 56 6.40 2.60 18.86
C THR A 56 6.18 1.41 19.81
N ILE A 57 5.48 0.35 19.37
CA ILE A 57 5.28 -0.86 20.15
C ILE A 57 6.61 -1.58 20.36
N LYS A 58 7.09 -1.61 21.60
CA LYS A 58 8.37 -2.24 21.95
C LYS A 58 8.19 -3.76 22.08
N PRO A 59 8.92 -4.57 21.32
CA PRO A 59 8.89 -6.02 21.48
C PRO A 59 9.59 -6.43 22.78
N ARG A 60 8.99 -7.36 23.53
CA ARG A 60 9.55 -7.92 24.77
C ARG A 60 10.76 -8.83 24.52
N SER A 61 10.88 -9.40 23.32
CA SER A 61 11.93 -10.33 22.92
C SER A 61 12.38 -9.97 21.50
N LYS A 62 13.68 -10.09 21.22
CA LYS A 62 14.26 -9.87 19.89
C LYS A 62 14.28 -11.15 19.03
N VAL A 63 13.81 -12.27 19.56
CA VAL A 63 13.79 -13.54 18.83
C VAL A 63 12.68 -13.50 17.80
N PHE A 64 13.05 -13.73 16.55
CA PHE A 64 12.18 -13.74 15.38
C PHE A 64 12.14 -15.15 14.81
N TYR A 65 10.97 -15.76 14.77
CA TYR A 65 10.76 -17.09 14.20
C TYR A 65 10.07 -16.98 12.85
N MET A 66 10.17 -18.02 12.02
CA MET A 66 9.50 -18.08 10.70
C MET A 66 8.00 -17.82 10.78
N ARG A 67 7.35 -18.25 11.86
CA ARG A 67 5.88 -18.04 12.07
C ARG A 67 5.51 -16.57 12.14
N GLU A 68 6.34 -15.75 12.82
CA GLU A 68 6.14 -14.29 12.87
C GLU A 68 6.37 -13.65 11.51
N GLY A 69 7.33 -14.16 10.73
CA GLY A 69 7.60 -13.69 9.37
C GLY A 69 6.40 -13.89 8.46
N PHE A 70 5.84 -15.09 8.40
CA PHE A 70 4.65 -15.36 7.59
C PHE A 70 3.46 -14.52 8.02
N ALA A 71 3.20 -14.41 9.32
CA ALA A 71 2.10 -13.60 9.84
C ALA A 71 2.30 -12.10 9.50
N ALA A 72 3.51 -11.58 9.66
CA ALA A 72 3.83 -10.19 9.31
C ALA A 72 3.62 -9.94 7.81
N THR A 73 4.14 -10.81 6.94
CA THR A 73 3.99 -10.67 5.49
C THR A 73 2.53 -10.67 5.09
N SER A 74 1.74 -11.63 5.57
CA SER A 74 0.31 -11.71 5.25
C SER A 74 -0.46 -10.46 5.70
N LEU A 75 -0.19 -9.98 6.90
CA LEU A 75 -0.82 -8.75 7.42
C LEU A 75 -0.37 -7.52 6.62
N CYS A 76 0.90 -7.43 6.24
CA CYS A 76 1.38 -6.33 5.40
C CYS A 76 0.61 -6.25 4.09
N TRP A 77 0.44 -7.38 3.38
CA TRP A 77 -0.34 -7.40 2.13
C TRP A 77 -1.77 -6.92 2.31
N VAL A 78 -2.43 -7.32 3.40
CA VAL A 78 -3.80 -6.87 3.71
C VAL A 78 -3.83 -5.36 3.96
N PHE A 79 -2.95 -4.85 4.82
CA PHE A 79 -2.98 -3.45 5.23
C PHE A 79 -2.56 -2.49 4.12
N ILE A 80 -1.52 -2.81 3.34
CA ILE A 80 -1.14 -1.97 2.19
C ILE A 80 -2.25 -1.95 1.13
N SER A 81 -2.96 -3.06 0.93
CA SER A 81 -4.08 -3.09 -0.01
C SER A 81 -5.26 -2.24 0.47
N VAL A 82 -5.58 -2.27 1.75
CA VAL A 82 -6.66 -1.46 2.33
C VAL A 82 -6.33 0.03 2.24
N ILE A 83 -5.12 0.43 2.63
CA ILE A 83 -4.69 1.84 2.58
C ILE A 83 -4.55 2.29 1.13
N GLY A 84 -3.96 1.46 0.27
CA GLY A 84 -3.81 1.75 -1.15
C GLY A 84 -5.12 1.87 -1.93
N ALA A 85 -6.23 1.31 -1.41
CA ALA A 85 -7.57 1.47 -1.97
C ALA A 85 -8.20 2.84 -1.65
N VAL A 86 -7.77 3.50 -0.58
CA VAL A 86 -8.35 4.77 -0.10
C VAL A 86 -8.34 5.86 -1.18
N PRO A 87 -7.25 6.10 -1.93
CA PRO A 87 -7.25 7.11 -2.99
C PRO A 87 -8.31 6.88 -4.07
N PHE A 88 -8.58 5.62 -4.45
CA PHE A 88 -9.61 5.30 -5.46
C PHE A 88 -11.02 5.66 -4.98
N VAL A 89 -11.32 5.38 -3.70
CA VAL A 89 -12.62 5.68 -3.09
C VAL A 89 -12.80 7.18 -2.90
N LEU A 90 -11.83 7.86 -2.31
CA LEU A 90 -11.95 9.28 -1.97
C LEU A 90 -11.96 10.20 -3.20
N THR A 91 -11.31 9.81 -4.29
CA THR A 91 -11.36 10.55 -5.56
C THR A 91 -12.65 10.27 -6.33
N GLY A 92 -13.43 9.26 -5.93
CA GLY A 92 -14.64 8.85 -6.62
C GLY A 92 -14.40 8.07 -7.93
N CYS A 93 -13.14 7.75 -8.25
CA CYS A 93 -12.83 6.94 -9.44
C CYS A 93 -13.38 5.51 -9.33
N ILE A 94 -13.36 4.96 -8.13
CA ILE A 94 -14.01 3.69 -7.77
C ILE A 94 -14.76 3.92 -6.46
N PRO A 95 -16.04 4.33 -6.51
CA PRO A 95 -16.79 4.72 -5.32
C PRO A 95 -17.06 3.56 -4.35
N ASN A 96 -17.15 2.32 -4.88
CA ASN A 96 -17.38 1.15 -4.05
C ASN A 96 -16.06 0.70 -3.39
N PRO A 97 -15.98 0.66 -2.05
CA PRO A 97 -14.75 0.25 -1.34
C PRO A 97 -14.29 -1.17 -1.66
N VAL A 98 -15.21 -2.09 -1.93
CA VAL A 98 -14.88 -3.48 -2.28
C VAL A 98 -14.22 -3.55 -3.64
N ASP A 99 -14.72 -2.79 -4.60
CA ASP A 99 -14.17 -2.72 -5.95
C ASP A 99 -12.80 -2.02 -5.96
N ALA A 100 -12.64 -0.96 -5.16
CA ALA A 100 -11.36 -0.29 -4.95
C ALA A 100 -10.31 -1.22 -4.31
N LEU A 101 -10.73 -2.01 -3.33
CA LEU A 101 -9.89 -3.02 -2.71
C LEU A 101 -9.50 -4.10 -3.72
N PHE A 102 -10.44 -4.57 -4.56
CA PHE A 102 -10.15 -5.53 -5.63
C PHE A 102 -9.09 -4.98 -6.59
N GLU A 103 -9.24 -3.75 -7.07
CA GLU A 103 -8.27 -3.11 -7.97
C GLU A 103 -6.89 -3.01 -7.34
N THR A 104 -6.83 -2.63 -6.05
CA THR A 104 -5.56 -2.48 -5.32
C THR A 104 -4.89 -3.82 -5.04
N VAL A 105 -5.65 -4.82 -4.61
CA VAL A 105 -5.14 -6.20 -4.41
C VAL A 105 -4.62 -6.75 -5.73
N SER A 106 -5.38 -6.59 -6.82
CA SER A 106 -4.97 -7.00 -8.16
C SER A 106 -3.66 -6.33 -8.60
N GLY A 107 -3.48 -5.05 -8.26
CA GLY A 107 -2.24 -4.32 -8.49
C GLY A 107 -1.08 -4.91 -7.70
N PHE A 108 -1.18 -4.96 -6.39
CA PHE A 108 -0.10 -5.44 -5.52
C PHE A 108 0.24 -6.93 -5.71
N THR A 109 -0.73 -7.77 -6.06
CA THR A 109 -0.47 -9.18 -6.40
C THR A 109 -0.01 -9.39 -7.84
N THR A 110 0.10 -8.32 -8.63
CA THR A 110 0.47 -8.35 -10.06
C THR A 110 -0.47 -9.20 -10.92
N THR A 111 -1.71 -9.38 -10.47
CA THR A 111 -2.72 -10.17 -11.18
C THR A 111 -3.16 -9.46 -12.48
N GLY A 112 -3.26 -8.12 -12.45
CA GLY A 112 -3.62 -7.32 -13.61
C GLY A 112 -5.10 -7.33 -13.98
N ALA A 113 -5.95 -8.00 -13.20
CA ALA A 113 -7.40 -7.92 -13.37
C ALA A 113 -7.89 -6.53 -12.95
N SER A 114 -8.79 -5.94 -13.72
CA SER A 114 -9.33 -4.60 -13.47
C SER A 114 -10.84 -4.61 -13.52
N ILE A 115 -11.45 -3.82 -12.63
CA ILE A 115 -12.87 -3.55 -12.64
C ILE A 115 -13.22 -2.31 -13.49
N LEU A 116 -12.21 -1.54 -13.87
CA LEU A 116 -12.38 -0.32 -14.64
C LEU A 116 -12.65 -0.66 -16.11
N PRO A 117 -13.75 -0.14 -16.69
CA PRO A 117 -14.07 -0.37 -18.11
C PRO A 117 -13.11 0.38 -19.05
N GLY A 118 -12.48 1.45 -18.58
CA GLY A 118 -11.48 2.25 -19.29
C GLY A 118 -10.62 3.02 -18.30
N VAL A 119 -9.37 3.23 -18.63
CA VAL A 119 -8.41 3.93 -17.77
C VAL A 119 -8.00 5.30 -18.31
N GLU A 120 -8.46 5.63 -19.53
CA GLU A 120 -8.04 6.83 -20.26
C GLU A 120 -8.55 8.12 -19.61
N ASP A 121 -9.75 8.08 -19.03
CA ASP A 121 -10.41 9.20 -18.37
C ASP A 121 -10.02 9.39 -16.89
N LEU A 122 -9.18 8.52 -16.35
CA LEU A 122 -8.75 8.62 -14.96
C LEU A 122 -7.81 9.81 -14.76
N PRO A 123 -7.88 10.50 -13.60
CA PRO A 123 -6.86 11.45 -13.19
C PRO A 123 -5.45 10.85 -13.27
N LYS A 124 -4.48 11.64 -13.72
CA LYS A 124 -3.11 11.14 -13.96
C LYS A 124 -2.42 10.65 -12.68
N GLY A 125 -2.73 11.27 -11.54
CA GLY A 125 -2.25 10.80 -10.24
C GLY A 125 -2.78 9.41 -9.89
N ILE A 126 -4.06 9.15 -10.14
CA ILE A 126 -4.70 7.84 -9.92
C ILE A 126 -4.16 6.80 -10.90
N LEU A 127 -3.99 7.15 -12.16
CA LEU A 127 -3.41 6.27 -13.17
C LEU A 127 -1.96 5.90 -12.81
N PHE A 128 -1.19 6.89 -12.33
CA PHE A 128 0.16 6.65 -11.83
C PHE A 128 0.14 5.68 -10.64
N TRP A 129 -0.73 5.92 -9.64
CA TRP A 129 -0.85 5.05 -8.47
C TRP A 129 -1.20 3.62 -8.85
N ARG A 130 -2.19 3.44 -9.71
CA ARG A 130 -2.59 2.13 -10.23
C ARG A 130 -1.43 1.36 -10.85
N SER A 131 -0.66 2.02 -11.72
CA SER A 131 0.52 1.41 -12.35
C SER A 131 1.63 1.13 -11.34
N PHE A 132 1.78 2.02 -10.36
CA PHE A 132 2.82 1.93 -9.35
C PHE A 132 2.57 0.80 -8.33
N THR A 133 1.30 0.49 -8.02
CA THR A 133 0.97 -0.70 -7.20
C THR A 133 1.45 -1.99 -7.85
N HIS A 134 1.34 -2.14 -9.17
CA HIS A 134 1.88 -3.30 -9.90
C HIS A 134 3.41 -3.37 -9.80
N TRP A 135 4.07 -2.22 -9.89
CA TRP A 135 5.53 -2.16 -9.79
C TRP A 135 6.02 -2.53 -8.38
N ILE A 136 5.39 -1.97 -7.34
CA ILE A 136 5.69 -2.31 -5.93
C ILE A 136 5.44 -3.80 -5.69
N GLY A 137 4.31 -4.30 -6.15
CA GLY A 137 3.92 -5.71 -6.00
C GLY A 137 4.91 -6.66 -6.66
N GLY A 138 5.34 -6.36 -7.89
CA GLY A 138 6.33 -7.14 -8.62
C GLY A 138 7.67 -7.20 -7.89
N MET A 139 8.14 -6.08 -7.36
CA MET A 139 9.36 -6.05 -6.54
C MET A 139 9.19 -6.82 -5.23
N GLY A 140 8.05 -6.66 -4.56
CA GLY A 140 7.76 -7.37 -3.31
C GLY A 140 7.76 -8.89 -3.48
N VAL A 141 7.15 -9.41 -4.54
CA VAL A 141 7.15 -10.83 -4.88
C VAL A 141 8.56 -11.34 -5.17
N LEU A 142 9.37 -10.58 -5.93
CA LEU A 142 10.76 -10.97 -6.21
C LEU A 142 11.61 -11.05 -4.94
N VAL A 143 11.51 -10.06 -4.06
CA VAL A 143 12.23 -10.07 -2.77
C VAL A 143 11.78 -11.24 -1.90
N PHE A 144 10.48 -11.53 -1.86
CA PHE A 144 9.95 -12.68 -1.13
C PHE A 144 10.48 -14.00 -1.67
N LEU A 145 10.47 -14.20 -3.00
CA LEU A 145 11.02 -15.40 -3.63
C LEU A 145 12.51 -15.57 -3.35
N LEU A 146 13.30 -14.49 -3.46
CA LEU A 146 14.74 -14.52 -3.16
C LEU A 146 15.02 -14.86 -1.69
N SER A 147 14.13 -14.48 -0.77
CA SER A 147 14.28 -14.82 0.65
C SER A 147 13.97 -16.27 0.97
N LEU A 148 13.27 -16.99 0.08
CA LEU A 148 12.94 -18.41 0.22
C LEU A 148 13.96 -19.33 -0.46
N LEU A 149 14.77 -18.80 -1.38
CA LEU A 149 15.84 -19.56 -2.03
C LEU A 149 17.02 -19.68 -1.05
N PRO A 150 17.54 -20.90 -0.80
CA PRO A 150 18.68 -21.14 0.08
C PRO A 150 19.98 -20.57 -0.48
#